data_814cd41f211f7b18dca2cc6218007fad
#
_entry.id   814cd41f211f7b18dca2cc6218007fad
#
_cell.length_a   1.000
_cell.length_b   1.000
_cell.length_c   1.000
_cell.angle_alpha   90.00
_cell.angle_beta   90.00
_cell.angle_gamma   90.00
#
_symmetry.space_group_name_H-M   'P 1'
#
loop_
_entity.id
_entity.type
_entity.pdbx_description
1 polymer ?
#
loop_
_entity_poly.entity_id
_entity_poly.type
_entity_poly.pdbx_seq_one_letter_code
_entity_poly.pdbx_strand_id
1 'polypeptide(L)'
;MRELDDIVLRGILAGAIGPERAGVAVEAFHRPASVSVRVNPFKVADPGSFAKAHFGTDVRNVPWSPCGFMLEERPRFTLDPLFHCGCYYVQDSSAMAVGEIFRNTLSDFRDSGRPLRVLDL
;
A
#
# COMPACT_ATOMS: atom_id res chain seq x y z
N MET A 1 26.69 2.18 16.38
CA MET A 1 25.32 2.70 16.59
C MET A 1 24.30 1.85 15.86
N ARG A 2 24.34 1.69 14.52
CA ARG A 2 23.39 0.83 13.77
C ARG A 2 23.30 -0.63 14.27
N GLU A 3 24.42 -1.25 14.58
CA GLU A 3 24.47 -2.66 15.00
C GLU A 3 23.80 -2.91 16.36
N LEU A 4 23.87 -1.95 17.27
CA LEU A 4 23.21 -2.02 18.58
C LEU A 4 21.68 -1.81 18.43
N ASP A 5 21.30 -0.91 17.54
CA ASP A 5 19.90 -0.65 17.23
C ASP A 5 19.22 -1.87 16.59
N ASP A 6 19.95 -2.59 15.73
CA ASP A 6 19.48 -3.83 15.09
C ASP A 6 19.28 -4.97 16.10
N ILE A 7 20.19 -5.10 17.08
CA ILE A 7 20.08 -6.12 18.14
C ILE A 7 18.82 -5.87 18.98
N VAL A 8 18.61 -4.62 19.39
CA VAL A 8 17.43 -4.23 20.18
C VAL A 8 16.14 -4.44 19.38
N LEU A 9 16.11 -3.97 18.12
CA LEU A 9 14.97 -4.12 17.24
C LEU A 9 14.65 -5.60 16.99
N ARG A 10 15.66 -6.42 16.74
CA ARG A 10 15.51 -7.86 16.57
C ARG A 10 14.93 -8.53 17.81
N GLY A 11 15.36 -8.12 19.01
CA GLY A 11 14.83 -8.64 20.27
C GLY A 11 13.34 -8.32 20.44
N ILE A 12 12.93 -7.09 20.16
CA ILE A 12 11.53 -6.65 20.23
C ILE A 12 10.68 -7.44 19.21
N LEU A 13 11.14 -7.51 17.98
CA LEU A 13 10.42 -8.21 16.91
C LEU A 13 10.34 -9.72 17.15
N ALA A 14 11.38 -10.33 17.71
CA ALA A 14 11.39 -11.76 18.03
C ALA A 14 10.30 -12.13 19.05
N GLY A 15 10.01 -11.24 19.99
CA GLY A 15 8.90 -11.41 20.93
C GLY A 15 7.52 -11.35 20.28
N ALA A 16 7.37 -10.58 19.20
CA ALA A 16 6.09 -10.36 18.53
C ALA A 16 5.81 -11.34 17.39
N ILE A 17 6.83 -11.65 16.56
CA ILE A 17 6.65 -12.41 15.30
C ILE A 17 7.54 -13.65 15.20
N GLY A 18 8.29 -13.98 16.23
CA GLY A 18 9.23 -15.09 16.29
C GLY A 18 10.63 -14.74 15.75
N PRO A 19 11.69 -15.50 16.19
CA PRO A 19 13.07 -15.14 15.92
C PRO A 19 13.46 -15.22 14.44
N GLU A 20 12.92 -16.16 13.68
CA GLU A 20 13.19 -16.30 12.24
C GLU A 20 12.68 -15.11 11.45
N ARG A 21 11.42 -14.72 11.68
CA ARG A 21 10.78 -13.58 11.02
C ARG A 21 11.38 -12.25 11.46
N ALA A 22 11.85 -12.15 12.69
CA ALA A 22 12.53 -10.96 13.19
C ALA A 22 13.82 -10.67 12.41
N GLY A 23 14.59 -11.70 12.07
CA GLY A 23 15.79 -11.55 11.24
C GLY A 23 15.46 -10.93 9.87
N VAL A 24 14.49 -11.52 9.18
CA VAL A 24 14.02 -11.02 7.87
C VAL A 24 13.48 -9.59 7.95
N ALA A 25 12.75 -9.27 9.03
CA ALA A 25 12.21 -7.93 9.23
C ALA A 25 13.33 -6.89 9.44
N VAL A 26 14.34 -7.18 10.26
CA VAL A 26 15.49 -6.27 10.45
C VAL A 26 16.23 -6.03 9.13
N GLU A 27 16.47 -7.07 8.33
CA GLU A 27 17.06 -6.89 6.99
C GLU A 27 16.20 -6.01 6.07
N ALA A 28 14.87 -6.11 6.17
CA ALA A 28 13.96 -5.29 5.39
C ALA A 28 14.06 -3.80 5.74
N PHE A 29 14.36 -3.44 7.00
CA PHE A 29 14.56 -2.04 7.41
C PHE A 29 15.82 -1.40 6.79
N HIS A 30 16.77 -2.20 6.33
CA HIS A 30 17.96 -1.68 5.64
C HIS A 30 17.77 -1.47 4.14
N ARG A 31 16.64 -1.94 3.59
CA ARG A 31 16.31 -1.73 2.18
C ARG A 31 15.71 -0.33 1.97
N PRO A 32 15.82 0.24 0.76
CA PRO A 32 15.10 1.46 0.42
C PRO A 32 13.60 1.29 0.70
N ALA A 33 12.97 2.34 1.21
CA ALA A 33 11.52 2.33 1.45
C ALA A 33 10.78 2.06 0.14
N SER A 34 9.84 1.11 0.16
CA SER A 34 8.97 0.85 -0.98
C SER A 34 8.06 2.05 -1.24
N VAL A 35 7.82 2.33 -2.51
CA VAL A 35 6.89 3.37 -2.94
C VAL A 35 5.69 2.70 -3.59
N SER A 36 4.49 3.12 -3.21
CA SER A 36 3.29 2.62 -3.84
C SER A 36 2.26 3.72 -4.06
N VAL A 37 1.41 3.50 -5.05
CA VAL A 37 0.35 4.40 -5.44
C VAL A 37 -0.96 3.64 -5.55
N ARG A 38 -2.06 4.31 -5.26
CA ARG A 38 -3.40 3.80 -5.51
C ARG A 38 -4.04 4.64 -6.61
N VAL A 39 -4.37 4.01 -7.72
CA VAL A 39 -5.07 4.64 -8.84
C VAL A 39 -6.55 4.80 -8.49
N ASN A 40 -7.13 5.93 -8.85
CA ASN A 40 -8.53 6.25 -8.57
C ASN A 40 -9.43 5.64 -9.67
N PRO A 41 -10.20 4.58 -9.38
CA PRO A 41 -11.04 3.91 -10.39
C PRO A 41 -12.24 4.76 -10.86
N PHE A 42 -12.56 5.85 -10.15
CA PHE A 42 -13.60 6.78 -10.58
C PHE A 42 -13.13 7.78 -11.66
N LYS A 43 -11.82 7.90 -11.83
CA LYS A 43 -11.20 8.82 -12.81
C LYS A 43 -10.41 8.10 -13.88
N VAL A 44 -10.03 6.86 -13.63
CA VAL A 44 -9.20 6.04 -14.51
C VAL A 44 -9.92 4.72 -14.75
N ALA A 45 -10.37 4.50 -15.97
CA ALA A 45 -11.17 3.33 -16.34
C ALA A 45 -10.37 2.02 -16.24
N ASP A 46 -9.10 2.05 -16.61
CA ASP A 46 -8.17 0.91 -16.51
C ASP A 46 -6.95 1.28 -15.67
N PRO A 47 -6.98 0.99 -14.35
CA PRO A 47 -5.87 1.28 -13.45
C PRO A 47 -4.55 0.61 -13.84
N GLY A 48 -4.60 -0.62 -14.38
CA GLY A 48 -3.41 -1.38 -14.74
C GLY A 48 -2.68 -0.78 -15.95
N SER A 49 -3.41 -0.49 -17.00
CA SER A 49 -2.85 0.16 -18.19
C SER A 49 -2.35 1.58 -17.87
N PHE A 50 -3.08 2.32 -17.05
CA PHE A 50 -2.66 3.64 -16.59
C PHE A 50 -1.33 3.56 -15.83
N ALA A 51 -1.22 2.67 -14.85
CA ALA A 51 -0.01 2.56 -14.03
C ALA A 51 1.22 2.23 -14.88
N LYS A 52 1.10 1.29 -15.83
CA LYS A 52 2.19 0.94 -16.74
C LYS A 52 2.57 2.08 -17.69
N ALA A 53 1.59 2.77 -18.24
CA ALA A 53 1.83 3.89 -19.16
C ALA A 53 2.46 5.10 -18.44
N HIS A 54 2.06 5.36 -17.20
CA HIS A 54 2.48 6.56 -16.46
C HIS A 54 3.75 6.37 -15.64
N PHE A 55 3.93 5.20 -15.01
CA PHE A 55 5.04 4.92 -14.10
C PHE A 55 6.08 3.94 -14.68
N GLY A 56 5.81 3.36 -15.85
CA GLY A 56 6.71 2.40 -16.50
C GLY A 56 6.23 0.95 -16.39
N THR A 57 6.87 0.07 -17.15
CA THR A 57 6.48 -1.34 -17.28
C THR A 57 6.78 -2.18 -16.04
N ASP A 58 7.70 -1.71 -15.19
CA ASP A 58 8.20 -2.46 -14.02
C ASP A 58 7.33 -2.29 -12.77
N VAL A 59 6.18 -1.62 -12.93
CA VAL A 59 5.18 -1.53 -11.86
C VAL A 59 4.64 -2.92 -11.51
N ARG A 60 4.55 -3.20 -10.23
CA ARG A 60 4.01 -4.45 -9.70
C ARG A 60 2.68 -4.21 -9.00
N ASN A 61 1.72 -5.08 -9.22
CA ASN A 61 0.44 -4.98 -8.51
C ASN A 61 0.61 -5.23 -7.01
N VAL A 62 -0.12 -4.49 -6.21
CA VAL A 62 -0.29 -4.80 -4.78
C VAL A 62 -1.29 -5.97 -4.70
N PRO A 63 -0.91 -7.14 -4.14
CA PRO A 63 -1.72 -8.36 -4.24
C PRO A 63 -3.14 -8.24 -3.67
N TRP A 64 -3.32 -7.40 -2.68
CA TRP A 64 -4.61 -7.18 -2.00
C TRP A 64 -5.34 -5.92 -2.46
N SER A 65 -4.87 -5.22 -3.47
CA SER A 65 -5.52 -4.01 -3.97
C SER A 65 -5.54 -3.98 -5.49
N PRO A 66 -6.70 -4.12 -6.15
CA PRO A 66 -6.78 -4.14 -7.61
C PRO A 66 -6.39 -2.81 -8.26
N CYS A 67 -6.39 -1.72 -7.50
CA CYS A 67 -5.98 -0.39 -7.95
C CYS A 67 -4.63 0.04 -7.33
N GLY A 68 -3.95 -0.85 -6.61
CA GLY A 68 -2.67 -0.59 -5.94
C GLY A 68 -1.48 -1.06 -6.75
N PHE A 69 -0.46 -0.22 -6.85
CA PHE A 69 0.75 -0.50 -7.62
C PHE A 69 1.99 -0.10 -6.83
N MET A 70 2.97 -1.00 -6.77
CA MET A 70 4.30 -0.74 -6.23
C MET A 70 5.18 -0.22 -7.35
N LEU A 71 5.91 0.85 -7.08
CA LEU A 71 6.83 1.49 -8.00
C LEU A 71 8.27 1.10 -7.65
N GLU A 72 9.11 0.98 -8.66
CA GLU A 72 10.53 0.70 -8.46
C GLU A 72 11.28 1.95 -7.96
N GLU A 73 10.94 3.10 -8.53
CA GLU A 73 11.51 4.39 -8.15
C GLU A 73 10.44 5.34 -7.64
N ARG A 74 10.85 6.31 -6.82
CA ARG A 74 9.98 7.36 -6.31
C ARG A 74 9.91 8.54 -7.30
N PRO A 75 8.79 8.73 -8.02
CA PRO A 75 8.60 9.90 -8.88
C PRO A 75 8.49 11.20 -8.08
N ARG A 76 8.64 12.33 -8.77
CA ARG A 76 8.36 13.66 -8.19
C ARG A 76 6.86 13.94 -8.27
N PHE A 77 6.07 13.30 -7.43
CA PHE A 77 4.60 13.38 -7.42
C PHE A 77 4.06 14.81 -7.43
N THR A 78 4.72 15.72 -6.71
CA THR A 78 4.29 17.12 -6.61
C THR A 78 4.40 17.91 -7.93
N LEU A 79 5.12 17.39 -8.91
CA LEU A 79 5.25 17.97 -10.25
C LEU A 79 4.31 17.32 -11.27
N ASP A 80 3.55 16.32 -10.85
CA ASP A 80 2.68 15.54 -11.73
C ASP A 80 1.25 16.10 -11.75
N PRO A 81 0.77 16.62 -12.89
CA PRO A 81 -0.60 17.10 -13.01
C PRO A 81 -1.66 16.05 -12.69
N LEU A 82 -1.42 14.77 -13.01
CA LEU A 82 -2.36 13.68 -12.77
C LEU A 82 -2.51 13.36 -11.27
N PHE A 83 -1.45 13.57 -10.49
CA PHE A 83 -1.53 13.53 -9.03
C PHE A 83 -2.46 14.63 -8.51
N HIS A 84 -2.27 15.86 -8.96
CA HIS A 84 -3.11 17.01 -8.54
C HIS A 84 -4.57 16.88 -9.01
N CYS A 85 -4.78 16.26 -10.17
CA CYS A 85 -6.13 15.92 -10.65
C CYS A 85 -6.77 14.76 -9.88
N GLY A 86 -6.05 14.09 -8.99
CA GLY A 86 -6.54 12.96 -8.21
C GLY A 86 -6.78 11.70 -9.03
N CYS A 87 -6.03 11.49 -10.12
CA CYS A 87 -6.04 10.24 -10.88
C CYS A 87 -5.39 9.10 -10.09
N TYR A 88 -4.48 9.43 -9.18
CA TYR A 88 -3.89 8.50 -8.24
C TYR A 88 -3.50 9.20 -6.94
N TYR A 89 -3.23 8.40 -5.91
CA TYR A 89 -2.77 8.85 -4.60
C TYR A 89 -1.56 8.02 -4.14
N VAL A 90 -0.57 8.67 -3.53
CA VAL A 90 0.57 7.98 -2.91
C VAL A 90 0.09 7.39 -1.60
N GLN A 91 0.10 6.09 -1.50
CA GLN A 91 -0.40 5.36 -0.34
C GLN A 91 0.50 4.16 -0.07
N ASP A 92 0.78 3.90 1.21
CA ASP A 92 1.47 2.70 1.61
C ASP A 92 0.66 1.45 1.21
N SER A 93 1.35 0.45 0.65
CA SER A 93 0.69 -0.78 0.19
C SER A 93 -0.01 -1.51 1.34
N SER A 94 0.54 -1.49 2.56
CA SER A 94 -0.09 -2.09 3.73
C SER A 94 -1.39 -1.40 4.10
N ALA A 95 -1.45 -0.06 4.01
CA ALA A 95 -2.65 0.71 4.27
C ALA A 95 -3.78 0.43 3.26
N MET A 96 -3.45 -0.02 2.04
CA MET A 96 -4.45 -0.42 1.04
C MET A 96 -5.25 -1.67 1.47
N ALA A 97 -4.69 -2.52 2.36
CA ALA A 97 -5.37 -3.70 2.89
C ALA A 97 -6.65 -3.35 3.65
N VAL A 98 -6.67 -2.19 4.33
CA VAL A 98 -7.85 -1.71 5.04
C VAL A 98 -9.04 -1.55 4.09
N GLY A 99 -8.81 -1.01 2.90
CA GLY A 99 -9.85 -0.85 1.87
C GLY A 99 -10.42 -2.20 1.38
N GLU A 100 -9.60 -3.24 1.33
CA GLU A 100 -10.05 -4.59 0.95
C GLU A 100 -10.85 -5.26 2.07
N ILE A 101 -10.36 -5.16 3.30
CA ILE A 101 -11.09 -5.66 4.48
C ILE A 101 -12.46 -4.98 4.56
N PHE A 102 -12.50 -3.66 4.40
CA PHE A 102 -13.73 -2.89 4.40
C PHE A 102 -14.70 -3.34 3.29
N ARG A 103 -14.21 -3.53 2.06
CA ARG A 103 -15.03 -3.99 0.93
C ARG A 103 -15.65 -5.37 1.19
N ASN A 104 -14.85 -6.30 1.74
CA ASN A 104 -15.31 -7.64 2.07
C ASN A 104 -16.35 -7.61 3.21
N THR A 105 -16.14 -6.79 4.22
CA THR A 105 -17.12 -6.60 5.30
C THR A 105 -18.42 -5.97 4.78
N LEU A 106 -18.34 -5.05 3.80
CA LEU A 106 -19.52 -4.41 3.23
C LEU A 106 -20.36 -5.33 2.35
N SER A 107 -19.78 -6.40 1.78
CA SER A 107 -20.55 -7.36 0.99
C SER A 107 -21.70 -7.94 1.80
N ASP A 108 -21.47 -8.20 3.08
CA ASP A 108 -22.45 -8.77 4.01
C ASP A 108 -23.59 -7.79 4.36
N PHE A 109 -23.36 -6.48 4.20
CA PHE A 109 -24.34 -5.44 4.51
C PHE A 109 -25.12 -4.94 3.29
N ARG A 110 -24.63 -5.16 2.07
CA ARG A 110 -25.27 -4.68 0.84
C ARG A 110 -26.69 -5.21 0.65
N ASP A 111 -26.94 -6.44 1.09
CA ASP A 111 -28.22 -7.10 0.94
C ASP A 111 -29.26 -6.72 2.03
N SER A 112 -28.83 -5.95 3.03
CA SER A 112 -29.69 -5.58 4.16
C SER A 112 -30.71 -4.47 3.86
N GLY A 113 -30.59 -3.77 2.71
CA GLY A 113 -31.46 -2.64 2.35
C GLY A 113 -31.32 -1.41 3.28
N ARG A 114 -30.40 -1.43 4.23
CA ARG A 114 -30.17 -0.33 5.19
C ARG A 114 -29.11 0.63 4.67
N PRO A 115 -29.28 1.95 4.91
CA PRO A 115 -28.24 2.91 4.57
C PRO A 115 -26.99 2.63 5.43
N LEU A 116 -25.84 2.51 4.76
CA LEU A 116 -24.56 2.31 5.40
C LEU A 116 -24.12 3.61 6.08
N ARG A 117 -23.75 3.51 7.35
CA ARG A 117 -23.08 4.59 8.09
C ARG A 117 -21.67 4.15 8.43
N VAL A 118 -20.69 4.93 8.01
CA VAL A 118 -19.26 4.65 8.25
C VAL A 118 -18.70 5.77 9.13
N LEU A 119 -17.96 5.38 10.16
CA LEU A 119 -17.18 6.27 10.99
C LEU A 119 -15.72 5.88 10.88
N ASP A 120 -14.90 6.82 10.47
CA ASP A 120 -13.43 6.73 10.48
C ASP A 120 -12.93 7.59 11.65
N LEU A 121 -12.14 6.97 12.57
CA LEU A 121 -11.68 7.57 13.83
C LEU A 121 -10.18 7.87 13.79
#